data_11f91fff2f841d98be1c7914c5afe9e7
#
_entry.id   11f91fff2f841d98be1c7914c5afe9e7
#
_cell.length_a   1.000
_cell.length_b   1.000
_cell.length_c   1.000
_cell.angle_alpha   90.00
_cell.angle_beta   90.00
_cell.angle_gamma   90.00
#
_symmetry.space_group_name_H-M   'P 1'
#
loop_
_entity.id
_entity.type
_entity.pdbx_description
1 polymer ?
#
loop_
_entity_poly.entity_id
_entity_poly.type
_entity_poly.pdbx_seq_one_letter_code
_entity_poly.pdbx_strand_id
1 'polypeptide(L)'
;MKFGIFYEHQLPRPWSDGDEHRLLKDALDQVQLADRLGYDYVWEVEHHFLEEYSHSSAPEVFLAAASQRTQRIRLGHGITLLPGAYNHTARVVERINTLDLLSDGRVDFGSGESSSNAELEGFGIDRTTKREQWLDHIEAATRMMVEEPFAGWDGPWLQMPPRNVVPKPYQRPHPPLWVACSQRETIHLAAQKGMGALTFAFVEPGEAEQWVGEYHDIIAS
;
A
#
# COMPACT_ATOMS: atom_id res chain seq x y z
N MET A 1 -21.57 4.77 -3.28
CA MET A 1 -20.34 4.36 -4.00
C MET A 1 -19.29 5.41 -3.72
N LYS A 2 -18.02 5.02 -3.55
CA LYS A 2 -16.89 5.94 -3.35
C LYS A 2 -16.04 5.93 -4.62
N PHE A 3 -15.40 7.05 -4.93
CA PHE A 3 -14.56 7.22 -6.11
C PHE A 3 -13.15 7.60 -5.71
N GLY A 4 -12.18 7.06 -6.44
CA GLY A 4 -10.77 7.37 -6.25
C GLY A 4 -10.04 7.56 -7.56
N ILE A 5 -8.84 8.10 -7.47
CA ILE A 5 -7.86 8.11 -8.55
C ILE A 5 -6.72 7.17 -8.18
N PHE A 6 -6.09 6.59 -9.19
CA PHE A 6 -5.04 5.58 -9.02
C PHE A 6 -3.84 5.95 -9.89
N TYR A 7 -2.65 5.99 -9.30
CA TYR A 7 -1.42 6.38 -9.98
C TYR A 7 -0.42 5.24 -10.07
N GLU A 8 -0.01 4.97 -11.30
CA GLU A 8 1.16 4.18 -11.66
C GLU A 8 2.35 5.08 -12.03
N HIS A 9 2.10 6.36 -12.30
CA HIS A 9 3.07 7.29 -12.87
C HIS A 9 3.71 6.77 -14.15
N GLN A 10 2.87 6.39 -15.12
CA GLN A 10 3.33 5.92 -16.43
C GLN A 10 4.01 7.04 -17.22
N LEU A 11 5.17 6.75 -17.78
CA LEU A 11 5.92 7.68 -18.61
C LEU A 11 6.45 6.98 -19.87
N PRO A 12 5.70 7.02 -20.99
CA PRO A 12 6.12 6.40 -22.25
C PRO A 12 7.40 7.03 -22.82
N ARG A 13 8.23 6.23 -23.47
CA ARG A 13 9.40 6.70 -24.21
C ARG A 13 8.98 7.40 -25.52
N PRO A 14 9.80 8.34 -26.08
CA PRO A 14 11.12 8.77 -25.58
C PRO A 14 11.00 9.77 -24.41
N TRP A 15 11.92 9.69 -23.46
CA TRP A 15 11.99 10.64 -22.34
C TRP A 15 12.86 11.85 -22.68
N SER A 16 12.46 13.00 -22.17
CA SER A 16 13.19 14.25 -22.26
C SER A 16 13.50 14.81 -20.88
N ASP A 17 14.46 15.72 -20.81
CA ASP A 17 14.80 16.39 -19.56
C ASP A 17 13.55 17.05 -18.93
N GLY A 18 13.31 16.77 -17.68
CA GLY A 18 12.19 17.33 -16.92
C GLY A 18 10.86 16.58 -17.05
N ASP A 19 10.77 15.50 -17.82
CA ASP A 19 9.51 14.75 -17.96
C ASP A 19 9.06 14.11 -16.64
N GLU A 20 9.97 13.46 -15.91
CA GLU A 20 9.65 12.90 -14.58
C GLU A 20 9.24 14.00 -13.58
N HIS A 21 9.94 15.14 -13.59
CA HIS A 21 9.58 16.29 -12.75
C HIS A 21 8.16 16.77 -13.07
N ARG A 22 7.83 16.92 -14.36
CA ARG A 22 6.50 17.35 -14.82
C ARG A 22 5.43 16.32 -14.43
N LEU A 23 5.67 15.04 -14.69
CA LEU A 23 4.78 13.93 -14.32
C LEU A 23 4.35 14.01 -12.85
N LEU A 24 5.30 14.10 -11.93
CA LEU A 24 5.00 14.15 -10.49
C LEU A 24 4.31 15.46 -10.07
N LYS A 25 4.68 16.60 -10.69
CA LYS A 25 4.02 17.88 -10.39
C LYS A 25 2.59 17.91 -10.87
N ASP A 26 2.34 17.47 -12.09
CA ASP A 26 1.00 17.39 -12.68
C ASP A 26 0.11 16.43 -11.87
N ALA A 27 0.65 15.29 -11.42
CA ALA A 27 -0.07 14.35 -10.56
C ALA A 27 -0.47 15.00 -9.21
N LEU A 28 0.42 15.76 -8.56
CA LEU A 28 0.08 16.48 -7.33
C LEU A 28 -1.02 17.52 -7.56
N ASP A 29 -1.01 18.23 -8.68
CA ASP A 29 -2.05 19.21 -9.02
C ASP A 29 -3.40 18.51 -9.32
N GLN A 30 -3.36 17.33 -9.96
CA GLN A 30 -4.54 16.48 -10.17
C GLN A 30 -5.12 15.96 -8.86
N VAL A 31 -4.29 15.51 -7.90
CA VAL A 31 -4.74 15.07 -6.57
C VAL A 31 -5.42 16.23 -5.83
N GLN A 32 -4.84 17.42 -5.88
CA GLN A 32 -5.44 18.61 -5.28
C GLN A 32 -6.78 18.98 -5.94
N LEU A 33 -6.90 18.82 -7.25
CA LEU A 33 -8.16 19.00 -7.97
C LEU A 33 -9.19 17.95 -7.57
N ALA A 34 -8.79 16.66 -7.48
CA ALA A 34 -9.67 15.58 -7.05
C ALA A 34 -10.23 15.81 -5.64
N ASP A 35 -9.40 16.27 -4.70
CA ASP A 35 -9.83 16.64 -3.35
C ASP A 35 -10.91 17.74 -3.38
N ARG A 36 -10.71 18.80 -4.19
CA ARG A 36 -11.71 19.87 -4.36
C ARG A 36 -13.01 19.38 -5.00
N LEU A 37 -12.92 18.44 -5.92
CA LEU A 37 -14.09 17.86 -6.63
C LEU A 37 -14.83 16.81 -5.79
N GLY A 38 -14.28 16.41 -4.63
CA GLY A 38 -14.93 15.50 -3.70
C GLY A 38 -14.66 14.02 -3.98
N TYR A 39 -13.56 13.68 -4.64
CA TYR A 39 -13.09 12.29 -4.69
C TYR A 39 -12.74 11.81 -3.30
N ASP A 40 -13.00 10.51 -3.04
CA ASP A 40 -12.81 9.91 -1.73
C ASP A 40 -11.37 9.45 -1.50
N TYR A 41 -10.68 8.97 -2.55
CA TYR A 41 -9.36 8.33 -2.44
C TYR A 41 -8.40 8.78 -3.55
N VAL A 42 -7.12 8.84 -3.19
CA VAL A 42 -5.99 8.67 -4.10
C VAL A 42 -5.21 7.43 -3.68
N TRP A 43 -4.88 6.58 -4.64
CA TRP A 43 -4.07 5.38 -4.45
C TRP A 43 -2.79 5.50 -5.25
N GLU A 44 -1.67 5.20 -4.59
CA GLU A 44 -0.32 5.26 -5.16
C GLU A 44 0.33 3.90 -5.04
N VAL A 45 0.88 3.37 -6.14
CA VAL A 45 1.58 2.08 -6.15
C VAL A 45 3.03 2.22 -5.66
N GLU A 46 3.66 1.10 -5.31
CA GLU A 46 5.11 0.98 -5.22
C GLU A 46 5.58 0.01 -6.30
N HIS A 47 6.34 0.53 -7.27
CA HIS A 47 6.95 -0.24 -8.33
C HIS A 47 8.41 0.17 -8.54
N HIS A 48 9.22 -0.83 -8.93
CA HIS A 48 10.65 -0.65 -9.17
C HIS A 48 11.05 -1.28 -10.50
N PHE A 49 11.96 -0.61 -11.23
CA PHE A 49 12.56 -1.11 -12.47
C PHE A 49 11.58 -1.34 -13.64
N LEU A 50 10.37 -0.79 -13.57
CA LEU A 50 9.32 -1.00 -14.58
C LEU A 50 9.26 0.14 -15.62
N GLU A 51 10.33 0.88 -15.75
CA GLU A 51 10.58 1.93 -16.77
C GLU A 51 9.32 2.70 -17.21
N GLU A 52 8.77 2.42 -18.42
CA GLU A 52 7.61 3.15 -18.95
C GLU A 52 6.31 2.91 -18.17
N TYR A 53 6.22 1.77 -17.47
CA TYR A 53 5.00 1.40 -16.76
C TYR A 53 4.82 2.17 -15.45
N SER A 54 5.91 2.37 -14.68
CA SER A 54 5.78 3.04 -13.39
C SER A 54 7.06 3.75 -12.94
N HIS A 55 6.92 5.03 -12.63
CA HIS A 55 7.95 5.85 -11.96
C HIS A 55 7.63 6.05 -10.46
N SER A 56 6.74 5.25 -9.88
CA SER A 56 6.32 5.31 -8.47
C SER A 56 7.17 4.39 -7.59
N SER A 57 8.37 4.81 -7.25
CA SER A 57 9.29 4.03 -6.41
C SER A 57 9.26 4.39 -4.92
N ALA A 58 8.59 5.48 -4.55
CA ALA A 58 8.51 5.97 -3.17
C ALA A 58 7.12 6.59 -2.90
N PRO A 59 6.07 5.76 -2.84
CA PRO A 59 4.69 6.26 -2.69
C PRO A 59 4.50 7.11 -1.43
N GLU A 60 5.17 6.78 -0.34
CA GLU A 60 5.08 7.54 0.90
C GLU A 60 5.58 8.99 0.78
N VAL A 61 6.54 9.24 -0.12
CA VAL A 61 7.07 10.59 -0.37
C VAL A 61 6.06 11.41 -1.18
N PHE A 62 5.48 10.83 -2.21
CA PHE A 62 4.43 11.47 -3.01
C PHE A 62 3.17 11.73 -2.17
N LEU A 63 2.69 10.74 -1.44
CA LEU A 63 1.51 10.86 -0.58
C LEU A 63 1.73 11.87 0.55
N ALA A 64 2.95 12.00 1.09
CA ALA A 64 3.28 13.04 2.06
C ALA A 64 3.18 14.44 1.44
N ALA A 65 3.67 14.63 0.22
CA ALA A 65 3.51 15.90 -0.50
C ALA A 65 2.02 16.19 -0.80
N ALA A 66 1.25 15.19 -1.23
CA ALA A 66 -0.17 15.30 -1.50
C ALA A 66 -0.97 15.63 -0.22
N SER A 67 -0.60 15.05 0.93
CA SER A 67 -1.28 15.29 2.21
C SER A 67 -1.29 16.77 2.61
N GLN A 68 -0.23 17.51 2.29
CA GLN A 68 -0.10 18.93 2.62
C GLN A 68 -0.80 19.86 1.61
N ARG A 69 -1.31 19.32 0.49
CA ARG A 69 -2.06 20.05 -0.54
C ARG A 69 -3.55 19.75 -0.53
N THR A 70 -3.99 18.81 0.29
CA THR A 70 -5.36 18.27 0.34
C THR A 70 -5.90 18.28 1.77
N GLN A 71 -7.22 18.18 1.94
CA GLN A 71 -7.86 18.25 3.24
C GLN A 71 -8.78 17.07 3.56
N ARG A 72 -9.33 16.38 2.54
CA ARG A 72 -10.37 15.36 2.73
C ARG A 72 -10.04 14.03 2.07
N ILE A 73 -9.44 14.06 0.88
CA ILE A 73 -9.13 12.85 0.12
C ILE A 73 -8.23 11.93 0.95
N ARG A 74 -8.57 10.65 1.00
CA ARG A 74 -7.77 9.63 1.70
C ARG A 74 -6.57 9.23 0.85
N LEU A 75 -5.50 8.84 1.52
CA LEU A 75 -4.18 8.61 0.96
C LEU A 75 -3.85 7.12 1.07
N GLY A 76 -4.10 6.40 0.00
CA GLY A 76 -3.95 4.95 -0.04
C GLY A 76 -2.62 4.51 -0.67
N HIS A 77 -1.96 3.56 -0.02
CA HIS A 77 -0.90 2.79 -0.66
C HIS A 77 -1.55 1.66 -1.45
N GLY A 78 -1.37 1.65 -2.74
CA GLY A 78 -2.00 0.67 -3.62
C GLY A 78 -1.02 -0.16 -4.45
N ILE A 79 0.02 -0.67 -3.85
CA ILE A 79 0.35 -1.08 -2.48
C ILE A 79 1.79 -0.73 -2.11
N THR A 80 2.17 -0.88 -0.83
CA THR A 80 3.58 -0.92 -0.40
C THR A 80 4.08 -2.36 -0.43
N LEU A 81 5.27 -2.56 -0.98
CA LEU A 81 5.94 -3.86 -1.02
C LEU A 81 6.55 -4.19 0.35
N LEU A 82 6.03 -5.24 1.00
CA LEU A 82 6.35 -5.51 2.39
C LEU A 82 7.40 -6.61 2.66
N PRO A 83 7.70 -7.58 1.76
CA PRO A 83 8.83 -8.50 1.98
C PRO A 83 10.12 -7.75 2.31
N GLY A 84 10.86 -8.24 3.32
CA GLY A 84 11.90 -7.48 4.00
C GLY A 84 13.08 -6.99 3.14
N ALA A 85 13.32 -7.59 1.98
CA ALA A 85 14.35 -7.13 1.05
C ALA A 85 13.96 -5.83 0.33
N TYR A 86 12.65 -5.55 0.15
CA TYR A 86 12.19 -4.24 -0.33
C TYR A 86 12.32 -3.19 0.77
N ASN A 87 11.72 -3.49 1.92
CA ASN A 87 11.57 -2.54 3.01
C ASN A 87 11.65 -3.25 4.37
N HIS A 88 12.50 -2.80 5.26
CA HIS A 88 12.45 -3.28 6.64
C HIS A 88 11.13 -2.87 7.29
N THR A 89 10.39 -3.81 7.89
CA THR A 89 9.04 -3.62 8.42
C THR A 89 8.90 -2.42 9.35
N ALA A 90 9.85 -2.25 10.29
CA ALA A 90 9.82 -1.10 11.20
C ALA A 90 9.90 0.24 10.43
N ARG A 91 10.70 0.31 9.35
CA ARG A 91 10.79 1.52 8.53
C ARG A 91 9.49 1.81 7.78
N VAL A 92 8.80 0.77 7.31
CA VAL A 92 7.46 0.94 6.72
C VAL A 92 6.50 1.49 7.75
N VAL A 93 6.41 0.88 8.93
CA VAL A 93 5.53 1.32 10.02
C VAL A 93 5.80 2.77 10.43
N GLU A 94 7.07 3.15 10.62
CA GLU A 94 7.44 4.53 10.95
C GLU A 94 6.98 5.54 9.89
N ARG A 95 7.13 5.22 8.60
CA ARG A 95 6.70 6.09 7.49
C ARG A 95 5.17 6.19 7.39
N ILE A 96 4.47 5.06 7.49
CA ILE A 96 3.00 5.02 7.47
C ILE A 96 2.43 5.82 8.64
N ASN A 97 2.94 5.61 9.86
CA ASN A 97 2.48 6.32 11.05
C ASN A 97 2.78 7.82 10.97
N THR A 98 3.94 8.20 10.42
CA THR A 98 4.30 9.61 10.21
C THR A 98 3.36 10.27 9.22
N LEU A 99 3.08 9.59 8.09
CA LEU A 99 2.12 10.10 7.09
C LEU A 99 0.71 10.22 7.67
N ASP A 100 0.29 9.25 8.49
CA ASP A 100 -1.01 9.28 9.15
C ASP A 100 -1.17 10.47 10.09
N LEU A 101 -0.14 10.78 10.86
CA LEU A 101 -0.09 11.98 11.72
C LEU A 101 -0.10 13.29 10.90
N LEU A 102 0.70 13.37 9.82
CA LEU A 102 0.78 14.54 8.96
C LEU A 102 -0.50 14.82 8.16
N SER A 103 -1.29 13.78 7.93
CA SER A 103 -2.54 13.84 7.16
C SER A 103 -3.80 13.89 8.02
N ASP A 104 -3.69 13.99 9.34
CA ASP A 104 -4.81 13.97 10.26
C ASP A 104 -5.69 12.70 10.12
N GLY A 105 -5.04 11.55 9.99
CA GLY A 105 -5.72 10.25 9.97
C GLY A 105 -6.35 9.88 8.63
N ARG A 106 -5.80 10.34 7.50
CA ARG A 106 -6.33 10.04 6.17
C ARG A 106 -5.64 8.88 5.45
N VAL A 107 -4.72 8.16 6.10
CA VAL A 107 -3.99 7.06 5.47
C VAL A 107 -4.84 5.79 5.40
N ASP A 108 -4.72 5.09 4.26
CA ASP A 108 -5.12 3.69 4.06
C ASP A 108 -3.87 2.90 3.69
N PHE A 109 -3.54 1.89 4.50
CA PHE A 109 -2.30 1.12 4.33
C PHE A 109 -2.55 -0.15 3.54
N GLY A 110 -2.33 -0.08 2.23
CA GLY A 110 -2.30 -1.25 1.35
C GLY A 110 -0.91 -1.86 1.27
N SER A 111 -0.82 -3.17 1.32
CA SER A 111 0.43 -3.92 1.24
C SER A 111 0.35 -5.11 0.30
N GLY A 112 1.49 -5.62 -0.13
CA GLY A 112 1.57 -6.76 -1.04
C GLY A 112 2.98 -7.33 -1.15
N GLU A 113 3.11 -8.31 -2.06
CA GLU A 113 4.31 -9.14 -2.20
C GLU A 113 5.02 -9.00 -3.55
N SER A 114 4.54 -8.13 -4.44
CA SER A 114 4.87 -8.01 -5.87
C SER A 114 4.44 -9.22 -6.75
N SER A 115 4.23 -8.93 -8.02
CA SER A 115 4.06 -9.94 -9.08
C SER A 115 5.13 -9.83 -10.18
N SER A 116 5.89 -8.75 -10.21
CA SER A 116 6.88 -8.42 -11.22
C SER A 116 8.19 -9.21 -11.02
N ASN A 117 8.64 -9.91 -12.06
CA ASN A 117 9.95 -10.57 -12.04
C ASN A 117 11.09 -9.58 -11.90
N ALA A 118 11.01 -8.42 -12.56
CA ALA A 118 12.04 -7.39 -12.47
C ALA A 118 12.26 -6.91 -11.04
N GLU A 119 11.17 -6.75 -10.28
CA GLU A 119 11.24 -6.35 -8.87
C GLU A 119 11.78 -7.48 -8.00
N LEU A 120 11.23 -8.70 -8.12
CA LEU A 120 11.66 -9.85 -7.33
C LEU A 120 13.15 -10.14 -7.52
N GLU A 121 13.61 -10.18 -8.77
CA GLU A 121 15.02 -10.41 -9.12
C GLU A 121 15.91 -9.25 -8.68
N GLY A 122 15.46 -8.01 -8.90
CA GLY A 122 16.19 -6.80 -8.55
C GLY A 122 16.47 -6.67 -7.05
N PHE A 123 15.55 -7.15 -6.21
CA PHE A 123 15.69 -7.14 -4.74
C PHE A 123 16.07 -8.52 -4.15
N GLY A 124 16.28 -9.53 -4.99
CA GLY A 124 16.71 -10.86 -4.54
C GLY A 124 15.65 -11.63 -3.74
N ILE A 125 14.37 -11.44 -4.06
CA ILE A 125 13.26 -12.11 -3.39
C ILE A 125 12.88 -13.37 -4.14
N ASP A 126 12.84 -14.49 -3.43
CA ASP A 126 12.36 -15.76 -3.98
C ASP A 126 10.84 -15.72 -4.17
N ARG A 127 10.41 -15.89 -5.43
CA ARG A 127 8.99 -15.94 -5.81
C ARG A 127 8.18 -16.97 -5.02
N THR A 128 8.80 -18.08 -4.63
CA THR A 128 8.10 -19.18 -3.94
C THR A 128 7.79 -18.88 -2.49
N THR A 129 8.53 -17.98 -1.85
CA THR A 129 8.41 -17.63 -0.43
C THR A 129 7.84 -16.22 -0.18
N LYS A 130 7.65 -15.42 -1.22
CA LYS A 130 7.20 -14.03 -1.09
C LYS A 130 5.87 -13.87 -0.32
N ARG A 131 4.93 -14.80 -0.47
CA ARG A 131 3.66 -14.82 0.25
C ARG A 131 3.87 -15.04 1.74
N GLU A 132 4.71 -16.00 2.12
CA GLU A 132 5.03 -16.28 3.52
C GLU A 132 5.78 -15.09 4.14
N GLN A 133 6.71 -14.47 3.39
CA GLN A 133 7.38 -13.26 3.81
C GLN A 133 6.36 -12.14 4.09
N TRP A 134 5.47 -11.87 3.14
CA TRP A 134 4.45 -10.84 3.32
C TRP A 134 3.58 -11.08 4.56
N LEU A 135 3.14 -12.34 4.79
CA LEU A 135 2.31 -12.69 5.96
C LEU A 135 3.05 -12.42 7.28
N ASP A 136 4.30 -12.82 7.38
CA ASP A 136 5.14 -12.60 8.57
C ASP A 136 5.34 -11.11 8.84
N HIS A 137 5.64 -10.35 7.79
CA HIS A 137 5.89 -8.92 7.87
C HIS A 137 4.63 -8.09 8.16
N ILE A 138 3.47 -8.42 7.58
CA ILE A 138 2.24 -7.64 7.85
C ILE A 138 1.72 -7.86 9.27
N GLU A 139 1.86 -9.06 9.81
CA GLU A 139 1.49 -9.33 11.20
C GLU A 139 2.40 -8.56 12.17
N ALA A 140 3.71 -8.61 11.95
CA ALA A 140 4.67 -7.82 12.73
C ALA A 140 4.39 -6.31 12.61
N ALA A 141 4.11 -5.80 11.40
CA ALA A 141 3.80 -4.38 11.17
C ALA A 141 2.57 -3.93 11.97
N THR A 142 1.51 -4.73 11.94
CA THR A 142 0.26 -4.42 12.68
C THR A 142 0.53 -4.33 14.18
N ARG A 143 1.29 -5.28 14.75
CA ARG A 143 1.67 -5.22 16.15
C ARG A 143 2.57 -4.04 16.49
N MET A 144 3.52 -3.68 15.61
CA MET A 144 4.36 -2.49 15.79
C MET A 144 3.54 -1.19 15.85
N MET A 145 2.43 -1.11 15.10
CA MET A 145 1.54 0.07 15.14
C MET A 145 0.77 0.18 16.45
N VAL A 146 0.44 -0.95 17.09
CA VAL A 146 -0.48 -1.01 18.24
C VAL A 146 0.25 -1.10 19.57
N GLU A 147 1.26 -1.97 19.66
CA GLU A 147 1.94 -2.27 20.93
C GLU A 147 2.89 -1.14 21.39
N GLU A 148 2.86 -0.84 22.69
CA GLU A 148 3.72 0.17 23.31
C GLU A 148 4.21 -0.32 24.70
N PRO A 149 5.48 -0.75 24.80
CA PRO A 149 6.43 -1.01 23.71
C PRO A 149 6.06 -2.26 22.89
N PHE A 150 6.53 -2.31 21.64
CA PHE A 150 6.48 -3.53 20.84
C PHE A 150 7.33 -4.64 21.49
N ALA A 151 6.71 -5.80 21.73
CA ALA A 151 7.33 -6.89 22.48
C ALA A 151 8.46 -7.63 21.72
N GLY A 152 8.70 -7.27 20.46
CA GLY A 152 9.61 -7.95 19.57
C GLY A 152 8.91 -8.95 18.67
N TRP A 153 9.65 -9.49 17.71
CA TRP A 153 9.19 -10.47 16.73
C TRP A 153 10.26 -11.53 16.50
N ASP A 154 9.87 -12.78 16.54
CA ASP A 154 10.73 -13.93 16.24
C ASP A 154 10.04 -14.80 15.19
N GLY A 155 9.89 -14.23 13.99
CA GLY A 155 9.29 -14.89 12.84
C GLY A 155 10.32 -15.53 11.93
N PRO A 156 9.87 -16.31 10.94
CA PRO A 156 10.76 -16.99 9.99
C PRO A 156 11.48 -16.01 9.05
N TRP A 157 10.91 -14.84 8.81
CA TRP A 157 11.41 -13.87 7.82
C TRP A 157 11.80 -12.52 8.44
N LEU A 158 11.29 -12.22 9.63
CA LEU A 158 11.66 -11.03 10.39
C LEU A 158 12.03 -11.42 11.82
N GLN A 159 13.20 -10.96 12.27
CA GLN A 159 13.61 -11.04 13.66
C GLN A 159 13.92 -9.65 14.19
N MET A 160 13.26 -9.25 15.24
CA MET A 160 13.46 -7.93 15.85
C MET A 160 13.31 -8.01 17.37
N PRO A 161 14.28 -7.53 18.14
CA PRO A 161 14.15 -7.48 19.60
C PRO A 161 13.10 -6.46 20.03
N PRO A 162 12.61 -6.53 21.29
CA PRO A 162 11.69 -5.54 21.83
C PRO A 162 12.18 -4.11 21.64
N ARG A 163 11.32 -3.23 21.13
CA ARG A 163 11.62 -1.80 20.89
C ARG A 163 10.33 -0.99 20.99
N ASN A 164 10.44 0.27 21.34
CA ASN A 164 9.33 1.19 21.16
C ASN A 164 9.38 1.76 19.74
N VAL A 165 8.50 1.27 18.86
CA VAL A 165 8.40 1.76 17.49
C VAL A 165 7.58 3.04 17.50
N VAL A 166 8.18 4.16 17.11
CA VAL A 166 7.59 5.49 17.15
C VAL A 166 7.79 6.22 15.81
N PRO A 167 6.86 7.14 15.43
CA PRO A 167 5.65 7.49 16.15
C PRO A 167 4.56 6.43 16.06
N LYS A 168 3.50 6.56 16.87
CA LYS A 168 2.27 5.76 16.71
C LYS A 168 1.33 6.48 15.76
N PRO A 169 0.44 5.75 15.04
CA PRO A 169 -0.48 6.36 14.08
C PRO A 169 -1.52 7.26 14.77
N TYR A 170 -2.07 8.19 13.99
CA TYR A 170 -3.20 9.02 14.42
C TYR A 170 -4.48 8.19 14.56
N GLN A 171 -4.76 7.35 13.57
CA GLN A 171 -5.91 6.43 13.57
C GLN A 171 -5.69 5.28 14.58
N ARG A 172 -6.76 4.86 15.25
CA ARG A 172 -6.70 3.80 16.27
C ARG A 172 -7.61 2.64 15.89
N PRO A 173 -7.16 1.40 16.04
CA PRO A 173 -5.84 0.97 16.54
C PRO A 173 -4.70 1.22 15.57
N HIS A 174 -4.97 1.29 14.28
CA HIS A 174 -4.04 1.55 13.16
C HIS A 174 -4.85 2.05 11.95
N PRO A 175 -4.23 2.58 10.88
CA PRO A 175 -4.90 2.87 9.62
C PRO A 175 -5.61 1.64 9.05
N PRO A 176 -6.71 1.78 8.29
CA PRO A 176 -7.32 0.67 7.58
C PRO A 176 -6.28 -0.09 6.75
N LEU A 177 -6.29 -1.43 6.86
CA LEU A 177 -5.38 -2.31 6.15
C LEU A 177 -6.02 -2.81 4.86
N TRP A 178 -5.22 -2.87 3.79
CA TRP A 178 -5.63 -3.36 2.49
C TRP A 178 -4.57 -4.29 1.91
N VAL A 179 -4.98 -5.21 1.03
CA VAL A 179 -4.06 -6.11 0.33
C VAL A 179 -4.38 -6.19 -1.15
N ALA A 180 -3.35 -6.24 -1.99
CA ALA A 180 -3.51 -6.47 -3.43
C ALA A 180 -3.95 -7.90 -3.70
N CYS A 181 -5.08 -8.05 -4.40
CA CYS A 181 -5.72 -9.32 -4.69
C CYS A 181 -5.80 -9.55 -6.20
N SER A 182 -4.93 -10.39 -6.73
CA SER A 182 -4.96 -10.86 -8.12
C SER A 182 -5.61 -12.24 -8.26
N GLN A 183 -5.94 -12.89 -7.15
CA GLN A 183 -6.50 -14.25 -7.10
C GLN A 183 -7.57 -14.34 -6.02
N ARG A 184 -8.55 -15.24 -6.22
CA ARG A 184 -9.67 -15.48 -5.30
C ARG A 184 -9.22 -15.81 -3.88
N GLU A 185 -8.19 -16.65 -3.74
CA GLU A 185 -7.64 -17.06 -2.43
C GLU A 185 -7.11 -15.86 -1.62
N THR A 186 -6.58 -14.84 -2.30
CA THR A 186 -6.12 -13.62 -1.63
C THR A 186 -7.28 -12.76 -1.16
N ILE A 187 -8.41 -12.76 -1.87
CA ILE A 187 -9.64 -12.07 -1.44
C ILE A 187 -10.21 -12.75 -0.18
N HIS A 188 -10.24 -14.09 -0.14
CA HIS A 188 -10.66 -14.83 1.06
C HIS A 188 -9.74 -14.52 2.24
N LEU A 189 -8.42 -14.50 2.03
CA LEU A 189 -7.46 -14.16 3.06
C LEU A 189 -7.66 -12.72 3.57
N ALA A 190 -7.91 -11.77 2.67
CA ALA A 190 -8.24 -10.38 3.05
C ALA A 190 -9.46 -10.34 3.98
N ALA A 191 -10.54 -11.01 3.59
CA ALA A 191 -11.76 -11.07 4.40
C ALA A 191 -11.53 -11.72 5.77
N GLN A 192 -10.82 -12.87 5.83
CA GLN A 192 -10.48 -13.56 7.08
C GLN A 192 -9.64 -12.71 8.04
N LYS A 193 -8.80 -11.83 7.50
CA LYS A 193 -7.96 -10.92 8.30
C LYS A 193 -8.61 -9.55 8.56
N GLY A 194 -9.84 -9.32 8.10
CA GLY A 194 -10.53 -8.02 8.22
C GLY A 194 -9.87 -6.90 7.40
N MET A 195 -9.17 -7.24 6.33
CA MET A 195 -8.50 -6.30 5.43
C MET A 195 -9.37 -5.97 4.23
N GLY A 196 -9.26 -4.75 3.71
CA GLY A 196 -9.82 -4.39 2.42
C GLY A 196 -9.10 -5.12 1.27
N ALA A 197 -9.83 -5.49 0.23
CA ALA A 197 -9.28 -6.12 -0.97
C ALA A 197 -9.14 -5.10 -2.09
N LEU A 198 -7.92 -4.92 -2.63
CA LEU A 198 -7.64 -4.14 -3.83
C LEU A 198 -7.51 -5.11 -5.00
N THR A 199 -8.46 -5.07 -5.93
CA THR A 199 -8.47 -5.95 -7.10
C THR A 199 -8.47 -5.15 -8.40
N PHE A 200 -8.13 -5.82 -9.50
CA PHE A 200 -8.06 -5.21 -10.82
C PHE A 200 -9.40 -5.30 -11.56
N ALA A 201 -9.63 -4.33 -12.46
CA ALA A 201 -10.85 -4.24 -13.25
C ALA A 201 -10.91 -5.20 -14.45
N PHE A 202 -9.87 -6.01 -14.70
CA PHE A 202 -9.83 -6.99 -15.80
C PHE A 202 -10.30 -8.39 -15.39
N VAL A 203 -10.90 -8.52 -14.21
CA VAL A 203 -11.64 -9.73 -13.81
C VAL A 203 -13.01 -9.69 -14.49
N GLU A 204 -13.47 -10.83 -15.01
CA GLU A 204 -14.79 -10.94 -15.64
C GLU A 204 -15.89 -10.53 -14.64
N PRO A 205 -16.92 -9.76 -15.09
CA PRO A 205 -17.92 -9.20 -14.18
C PRO A 205 -18.62 -10.25 -13.28
N GLY A 206 -18.97 -11.42 -13.84
CA GLY A 206 -19.61 -12.49 -13.06
C GLY A 206 -18.69 -13.11 -12.02
N GLU A 207 -17.42 -13.21 -12.31
CA GLU A 207 -16.40 -13.67 -11.37
C GLU A 207 -16.15 -12.64 -10.27
N ALA A 208 -16.11 -11.34 -10.63
CA ALA A 208 -15.99 -10.26 -9.68
C ALA A 208 -17.19 -10.21 -8.71
N GLU A 209 -18.41 -10.38 -9.20
CA GLU A 209 -19.62 -10.45 -8.37
C GLU A 209 -19.54 -11.61 -7.36
N GLN A 210 -19.10 -12.79 -7.81
CA GLN A 210 -18.90 -13.95 -6.92
C GLN A 210 -17.85 -13.65 -5.84
N TRP A 211 -16.70 -13.11 -6.21
CA TRP A 211 -15.62 -12.80 -5.25
C TRP A 211 -16.03 -11.76 -4.21
N VAL A 212 -16.77 -10.73 -4.63
CA VAL A 212 -17.33 -9.72 -3.73
C VAL A 212 -18.34 -10.34 -2.76
N GLY A 213 -19.22 -11.23 -3.25
CA GLY A 213 -20.16 -11.97 -2.40
C GLY A 213 -19.43 -12.80 -1.32
N GLU A 214 -18.48 -13.62 -1.73
CA GLU A 214 -17.67 -14.43 -0.83
C GLU A 214 -16.89 -13.60 0.20
N TYR A 215 -16.30 -12.47 -0.21
CA TYR A 215 -15.64 -11.55 0.69
C TYR A 215 -16.59 -11.08 1.80
N HIS A 216 -17.80 -10.65 1.45
CA HIS A 216 -18.77 -10.17 2.41
C HIS A 216 -19.30 -11.28 3.34
N ASP A 217 -19.48 -12.48 2.83
CA ASP A 217 -19.91 -13.63 3.62
C ASP A 217 -18.86 -14.00 4.69
N ILE A 218 -17.58 -13.98 4.31
CA ILE A 218 -16.46 -14.29 5.21
C ILE A 218 -16.29 -13.20 6.28
N ILE A 219 -16.30 -11.92 5.88
CA ILE A 219 -16.05 -10.82 6.83
C ILE A 219 -17.22 -10.61 7.81
N ALA A 220 -18.42 -11.10 7.49
CA ALA A 220 -19.59 -11.03 8.33
C ALA A 220 -19.71 -12.21 9.33
N SER A 221 -18.90 -13.27 9.16
CA SER A 221 -18.92 -14.48 10.01
C SER A 221 -18.03 -14.34 11.24
#